data_00aedbc7d589f2b5b5ab7c2a15b3dc92
#
_entry.id   00aedbc7d589f2b5b5ab7c2a15b3dc92
#
_cell.length_a   1.000
_cell.length_b   1.000
_cell.length_c   1.000
_cell.angle_alpha   90.00
_cell.angle_beta   90.00
_cell.angle_gamma   90.00
#
_symmetry.space_group_name_H-M   'P 1'
#
loop_
_entity.id
_entity.type
_entity.pdbx_description
1 polymer ?
#
loop_
_entity_poly.entity_id
_entity_poly.type
_entity_poly.pdbx_seq_one_letter_code
_entity_poly.pdbx_strand_id
1 'polypeptide(L)'
;GDNNNEFDNKEITAKISSLRVERANLLNFETHAHYVLDNTMAKTPEAVYDLLDQLWQPALLRANKELEDLQSLVNKEGGNFKIASWDWWYYSEKLREEKYDLNDEELKEFFTLDNTIEGIFKTANKLFGLSFKERFDIELYHEDARVWEVKDRDGSHLGIYIGDYYTRASKRGGAWMSTFKDQSNFDGRERPIVVNVCNFPPPSNDKPSLLNLEHVTTLFHEFGHALHGLVTNTEYSSLSGTSVSRDFVEFPSQVLEHWAVEPELLKLYAKHYKTGEPIGDELIFKMQNASKFNQGFANVEYLAASYLDMDWHSLRTNEIQNTIEFENNSLKKIGLIDEIVSRYRTTYFQHIYSSSYSAGYYSYIWAAVLDSDAFARFKNTGEIFNKDLADKYRKFILEKGG
;
A
#
# COMPACT_ATOMS: atom_id res chain seq x y z
N GLY A 1 7.42 -9.90 18.25
CA GLY A 1 7.02 -8.82 19.14
C GLY A 1 8.08 -8.51 20.18
N ASP A 2 7.68 -7.79 21.24
CA ASP A 2 8.53 -7.31 22.35
C ASP A 2 7.99 -7.73 23.73
N ASN A 3 7.32 -8.88 23.78
CA ASN A 3 6.58 -9.36 24.96
C ASN A 3 7.42 -10.12 25.98
N ASN A 4 8.73 -10.14 25.87
CA ASN A 4 9.67 -10.90 26.74
C ASN A 4 9.32 -12.41 26.84
N ASN A 5 8.84 -13.00 25.74
CA ASN A 5 8.55 -14.41 25.59
C ASN A 5 9.40 -15.05 24.49
N GLU A 6 9.15 -16.32 24.18
CA GLU A 6 9.88 -17.06 23.13
C GLU A 6 9.78 -16.46 21.72
N PHE A 7 8.83 -15.54 21.47
CA PHE A 7 8.64 -14.82 20.22
C PHE A 7 9.13 -13.36 20.28
N ASP A 8 10.02 -13.06 21.24
CA ASP A 8 10.59 -11.71 21.37
C ASP A 8 11.67 -11.47 20.30
N ASN A 9 11.54 -10.37 19.56
CA ASN A 9 12.40 -10.04 18.43
C ASN A 9 13.45 -8.95 18.73
N LYS A 10 13.51 -8.41 19.95
CA LYS A 10 14.42 -7.28 20.28
C LYS A 10 15.88 -7.58 19.94
N GLU A 11 16.38 -8.71 20.40
CA GLU A 11 17.76 -9.11 20.14
C GLU A 11 18.00 -9.44 18.66
N ILE A 12 17.00 -10.06 18.00
CA ILE A 12 17.07 -10.45 16.59
C ILE A 12 17.18 -9.19 15.71
N THR A 13 16.33 -8.21 15.93
CA THR A 13 16.32 -6.96 15.13
C THR A 13 17.61 -6.15 15.34
N ALA A 14 18.09 -6.04 16.58
CA ALA A 14 19.37 -5.41 16.89
C ALA A 14 20.54 -6.13 16.20
N LYS A 15 20.55 -7.47 16.21
CA LYS A 15 21.60 -8.26 15.54
C LYS A 15 21.55 -8.13 14.02
N ILE A 16 20.34 -8.12 13.41
CA ILE A 16 20.19 -7.89 11.97
C ILE A 16 20.77 -6.53 11.59
N SER A 17 20.42 -5.47 12.34
CA SER A 17 20.92 -4.11 12.08
C SER A 17 22.44 -4.04 12.18
N SER A 18 23.05 -4.65 13.21
CA SER A 18 24.50 -4.77 13.36
C SER A 18 25.16 -5.46 12.16
N LEU A 19 24.62 -6.61 11.72
CA LEU A 19 25.15 -7.35 10.57
C LEU A 19 25.00 -6.58 9.24
N ARG A 20 23.99 -5.75 9.12
CA ARG A 20 23.79 -4.86 7.96
C ARG A 20 24.89 -3.81 7.86
N VAL A 21 25.35 -3.26 8.99
CA VAL A 21 26.51 -2.35 9.02
C VAL A 21 27.77 -3.09 8.57
N GLU A 22 28.04 -4.28 9.11
CA GLU A 22 29.20 -5.09 8.69
C GLU A 22 29.18 -5.37 7.19
N ARG A 23 28.02 -5.78 6.64
CA ARG A 23 27.84 -6.03 5.20
C ARG A 23 28.14 -4.77 4.38
N ALA A 24 27.59 -3.62 4.76
CA ALA A 24 27.81 -2.37 4.06
C ALA A 24 29.29 -1.99 4.02
N ASN A 25 29.96 -2.09 5.17
CA ASN A 25 31.40 -1.81 5.29
C ASN A 25 32.28 -2.76 4.44
N LEU A 26 31.93 -4.06 4.37
CA LEU A 26 32.59 -5.03 3.49
C LEU A 26 32.46 -4.68 2.00
N LEU A 27 31.35 -3.99 1.64
CA LEU A 27 31.10 -3.53 0.29
C LEU A 27 31.56 -2.09 0.02
N ASN A 28 32.33 -1.49 0.95
CA ASN A 28 32.83 -0.11 0.92
C ASN A 28 31.74 0.97 0.94
N PHE A 29 30.59 0.70 1.54
CA PHE A 29 29.57 1.69 1.84
C PHE A 29 29.66 2.14 3.30
N GLU A 30 29.38 3.41 3.56
CA GLU A 30 29.46 4.02 4.89
C GLU A 30 28.40 3.45 5.85
N THR A 31 27.18 3.22 5.35
CA THR A 31 26.06 2.64 6.11
C THR A 31 25.25 1.68 5.22
N HIS A 32 24.36 0.91 5.85
CA HIS A 32 23.43 0.07 5.09
C HIS A 32 22.48 0.89 4.21
N ALA A 33 22.06 2.09 4.67
CA ALA A 33 21.24 2.99 3.86
C ALA A 33 21.98 3.42 2.59
N HIS A 34 23.27 3.81 2.66
CA HIS A 34 24.05 4.13 1.47
C HIS A 34 24.14 2.96 0.50
N TYR A 35 24.31 1.73 1.01
CA TYR A 35 24.36 0.53 0.18
C TYR A 35 23.03 0.29 -0.56
N VAL A 36 21.89 0.41 0.13
CA VAL A 36 20.58 0.14 -0.46
C VAL A 36 20.18 1.25 -1.44
N LEU A 37 20.42 2.50 -1.06
CA LEU A 37 19.98 3.66 -1.82
C LEU A 37 20.81 3.92 -3.09
N ASP A 38 21.99 3.36 -3.22
CA ASP A 38 22.84 3.48 -4.41
C ASP A 38 22.09 3.11 -5.69
N ASN A 39 21.17 2.15 -5.61
CA ASN A 39 20.36 1.68 -6.73
C ASN A 39 18.87 2.09 -6.63
N THR A 40 18.59 3.29 -6.13
CA THR A 40 17.24 3.86 -6.03
C THR A 40 17.17 5.22 -6.70
N MET A 41 15.97 5.83 -6.79
CA MET A 41 15.80 7.19 -7.32
C MET A 41 16.37 8.24 -6.36
N ALA A 42 16.23 8.04 -5.04
CA ALA A 42 16.74 8.96 -4.01
C ALA A 42 18.26 9.00 -3.94
N LYS A 43 18.96 7.91 -4.26
CA LYS A 43 20.43 7.80 -4.32
C LYS A 43 21.14 7.88 -2.98
N THR A 44 20.73 8.73 -2.05
CA THR A 44 21.44 8.98 -0.80
C THR A 44 20.49 9.06 0.40
N PRO A 45 20.97 8.74 1.63
CA PRO A 45 20.17 8.92 2.83
C PRO A 45 19.74 10.37 3.05
N GLU A 46 20.58 11.34 2.70
CA GLU A 46 20.29 12.77 2.83
C GLU A 46 19.06 13.15 2.01
N ALA A 47 18.95 12.69 0.75
CA ALA A 47 17.80 12.97 -0.08
C ALA A 47 16.49 12.39 0.49
N VAL A 48 16.59 11.23 1.18
CA VAL A 48 15.43 10.66 1.88
C VAL A 48 15.05 11.52 3.09
N TYR A 49 16.02 11.87 3.95
CA TYR A 49 15.75 12.74 5.11
C TYR A 49 15.20 14.11 4.67
N ASP A 50 15.74 14.70 3.60
CA ASP A 50 15.23 15.98 3.06
C ASP A 50 13.75 15.90 2.67
N LEU A 51 13.31 14.79 2.08
CA LEU A 51 11.89 14.58 1.79
C LEU A 51 11.07 14.44 3.08
N LEU A 52 11.53 13.61 4.02
CA LEU A 52 10.82 13.39 5.28
C LEU A 52 10.71 14.68 6.09
N ASP A 53 11.77 15.48 6.18
CA ASP A 53 11.83 16.75 6.91
C ASP A 53 10.87 17.80 6.32
N GLN A 54 10.73 17.86 4.99
CA GLN A 54 9.78 18.75 4.32
C GLN A 54 8.32 18.42 4.69
N LEU A 55 8.02 17.15 4.93
CA LEU A 55 6.65 16.69 5.20
C LEU A 55 6.33 16.66 6.71
N TRP A 56 7.35 16.48 7.56
CA TRP A 56 7.15 16.25 8.99
C TRP A 56 6.41 17.38 9.70
N GLN A 57 6.89 18.61 9.57
CA GLN A 57 6.29 19.75 10.29
C GLN A 57 4.85 20.06 9.86
N PRO A 58 4.50 20.08 8.56
CA PRO A 58 3.12 20.22 8.13
C PRO A 58 2.20 19.09 8.64
N ALA A 59 2.68 17.84 8.61
CA ALA A 59 1.93 16.69 9.09
C ALA A 59 1.68 16.78 10.60
N LEU A 60 2.71 17.10 11.38
CA LEU A 60 2.61 17.25 12.85
C LEU A 60 1.67 18.38 13.26
N LEU A 61 1.73 19.53 12.58
CA LEU A 61 0.79 20.64 12.81
C LEU A 61 -0.65 20.20 12.54
N ARG A 62 -0.88 19.45 11.48
CA ARG A 62 -2.21 18.92 11.15
C ARG A 62 -2.67 17.90 12.18
N ALA A 63 -1.82 16.99 12.60
CA ALA A 63 -2.13 15.98 13.63
C ALA A 63 -2.48 16.62 14.98
N ASN A 64 -1.74 17.67 15.40
CA ASN A 64 -2.07 18.39 16.62
C ASN A 64 -3.47 19.03 16.55
N LYS A 65 -3.86 19.59 15.40
CA LYS A 65 -5.20 20.13 15.22
C LYS A 65 -6.28 19.05 15.27
N GLU A 66 -5.99 17.89 14.69
CA GLU A 66 -6.89 16.73 14.77
C GLU A 66 -7.04 16.26 16.23
N LEU A 67 -5.92 16.21 16.98
CA LEU A 67 -5.96 15.91 18.42
C LEU A 67 -6.83 16.88 19.22
N GLU A 68 -6.74 18.19 18.94
CA GLU A 68 -7.59 19.22 19.57
C GLU A 68 -9.08 18.96 19.28
N ASP A 69 -9.41 18.59 18.03
CA ASP A 69 -10.79 18.25 17.63
C ASP A 69 -11.29 17.02 18.41
N LEU A 70 -10.45 15.96 18.52
CA LEU A 70 -10.79 14.75 19.27
C LEU A 70 -10.95 15.03 20.77
N GLN A 71 -10.04 15.80 21.37
CA GLN A 71 -10.12 16.16 22.78
C GLN A 71 -11.38 17.00 23.07
N SER A 72 -11.79 17.85 22.13
CA SER A 72 -13.02 18.63 22.23
C SER A 72 -14.25 17.72 22.25
N LEU A 73 -14.24 16.64 21.46
CA LEU A 73 -15.31 15.65 21.49
C LEU A 73 -15.37 14.91 22.83
N VAL A 74 -14.21 14.47 23.37
CA VAL A 74 -14.14 13.86 24.73
C VAL A 74 -14.78 14.78 25.77
N ASN A 75 -14.40 16.05 25.77
CA ASN A 75 -14.93 17.05 26.75
C ASN A 75 -16.44 17.27 26.58
N LYS A 76 -16.93 17.31 25.32
CA LYS A 76 -18.37 17.44 24.99
C LYS A 76 -19.18 16.26 25.53
N GLU A 77 -18.62 15.06 25.51
CA GLU A 77 -19.23 13.85 26.06
C GLU A 77 -19.12 13.73 27.59
N GLY A 78 -18.50 14.70 28.25
CA GLY A 78 -18.30 14.71 29.70
C GLY A 78 -17.09 13.88 30.16
N GLY A 79 -16.22 13.47 29.25
CA GLY A 79 -14.96 12.82 29.58
C GLY A 79 -14.00 13.80 30.29
N ASN A 80 -13.29 13.29 31.31
CA ASN A 80 -12.31 14.07 32.08
C ASN A 80 -10.94 13.42 32.06
N PHE A 81 -10.44 13.16 30.83
CA PHE A 81 -9.12 12.57 30.59
C PHE A 81 -8.51 13.18 29.31
N LYS A 82 -7.20 13.08 29.21
CA LYS A 82 -6.48 13.41 27.99
C LYS A 82 -6.45 12.18 27.07
N ILE A 83 -6.66 12.41 25.78
CA ILE A 83 -6.53 11.37 24.76
C ILE A 83 -5.12 10.77 24.83
N ALA A 84 -5.06 9.45 24.82
CA ALA A 84 -3.85 8.66 24.67
C ALA A 84 -3.86 7.97 23.30
N SER A 85 -2.73 7.38 22.90
CA SER A 85 -2.58 6.78 21.58
C SER A 85 -3.60 5.66 21.27
N TRP A 86 -4.05 4.94 22.29
CA TRP A 86 -5.09 3.89 22.15
C TRP A 86 -6.51 4.42 22.03
N ASP A 87 -6.77 5.71 22.33
CA ASP A 87 -8.09 6.36 22.25
C ASP A 87 -8.32 6.95 20.86
N TRP A 88 -7.25 7.22 20.09
CA TRP A 88 -7.30 7.96 18.83
C TRP A 88 -8.29 7.38 17.83
N TRP A 89 -8.20 6.09 17.54
CA TRP A 89 -9.07 5.43 16.56
C TRP A 89 -10.54 5.47 16.96
N TYR A 90 -10.85 5.25 18.23
CA TYR A 90 -12.23 5.29 18.72
C TYR A 90 -12.86 6.67 18.57
N TYR A 91 -12.16 7.72 18.99
CA TYR A 91 -12.69 9.08 18.91
C TYR A 91 -12.63 9.65 17.48
N SER A 92 -11.66 9.26 16.67
CA SER A 92 -11.63 9.67 15.27
C SER A 92 -12.82 9.11 14.49
N GLU A 93 -13.22 7.86 14.73
CA GLU A 93 -14.41 7.29 14.09
C GLU A 93 -15.68 8.03 14.50
N LYS A 94 -15.88 8.27 15.78
CA LYS A 94 -17.03 9.06 16.27
C LYS A 94 -17.08 10.48 15.67
N LEU A 95 -15.93 11.14 15.59
CA LEU A 95 -15.83 12.48 15.01
C LEU A 95 -16.08 12.44 13.48
N ARG A 96 -15.66 11.40 12.80
CA ARG A 96 -15.91 11.19 11.37
C ARG A 96 -17.41 11.02 11.09
N GLU A 97 -18.08 10.19 11.88
CA GLU A 97 -19.54 10.02 11.81
C GLU A 97 -20.26 11.34 12.08
N GLU A 98 -19.88 12.08 13.13
CA GLU A 98 -20.50 13.38 13.46
C GLU A 98 -20.31 14.42 12.35
N LYS A 99 -19.11 14.49 11.73
CA LYS A 99 -18.77 15.52 10.73
C LYS A 99 -19.28 15.22 9.33
N TYR A 100 -19.32 13.96 8.94
CA TYR A 100 -19.55 13.56 7.53
C TYR A 100 -20.81 12.71 7.35
N ASP A 101 -21.45 12.29 8.42
CA ASP A 101 -22.63 11.39 8.37
C ASP A 101 -22.33 10.16 7.48
N LEU A 102 -21.13 9.60 7.64
CA LEU A 102 -20.62 8.45 6.87
C LEU A 102 -20.44 7.26 7.81
N ASN A 103 -21.19 6.20 7.56
CA ASN A 103 -21.14 4.96 8.32
C ASN A 103 -20.42 3.88 7.50
N ASP A 104 -19.33 3.34 8.03
CA ASP A 104 -18.54 2.30 7.36
C ASP A 104 -19.30 1.00 7.17
N GLU A 105 -20.19 0.64 8.08
CA GLU A 105 -20.99 -0.59 7.95
C GLU A 105 -22.01 -0.48 6.79
N GLU A 106 -22.60 0.71 6.59
CA GLU A 106 -23.45 0.98 5.44
C GLU A 106 -22.62 0.95 4.14
N LEU A 107 -21.44 1.57 4.18
CA LEU A 107 -20.57 1.66 3.00
C LEU A 107 -20.09 0.27 2.54
N LYS A 108 -19.74 -0.63 3.45
CA LYS A 108 -19.34 -2.02 3.14
C LYS A 108 -20.40 -2.79 2.34
N GLU A 109 -21.69 -2.47 2.50
CA GLU A 109 -22.76 -3.14 1.79
C GLU A 109 -22.71 -2.97 0.27
N PHE A 110 -21.95 -1.97 -0.22
CA PHE A 110 -21.71 -1.73 -1.65
C PHE A 110 -20.43 -2.38 -2.19
N PHE A 111 -19.54 -2.85 -1.33
CA PHE A 111 -18.24 -3.38 -1.71
C PHE A 111 -18.12 -4.88 -1.40
N THR A 112 -18.77 -5.71 -2.21
CA THR A 112 -18.45 -7.14 -2.19
C THR A 112 -17.10 -7.38 -2.86
N LEU A 113 -16.38 -8.46 -2.49
CA LEU A 113 -15.16 -8.86 -3.16
C LEU A 113 -15.39 -9.04 -4.67
N ASP A 114 -16.47 -9.71 -5.08
CA ASP A 114 -16.76 -9.94 -6.50
C ASP A 114 -16.99 -8.64 -7.27
N ASN A 115 -17.74 -7.69 -6.69
CA ASN A 115 -17.93 -6.37 -7.30
C ASN A 115 -16.59 -5.61 -7.41
N THR A 116 -15.72 -5.72 -6.40
CA THR A 116 -14.42 -5.05 -6.42
C THR A 116 -13.48 -5.67 -7.46
N ILE A 117 -13.50 -7.00 -7.62
CA ILE A 117 -12.79 -7.69 -8.71
C ILE A 117 -13.33 -7.22 -10.09
N GLU A 118 -14.62 -7.09 -10.23
CA GLU A 118 -15.21 -6.51 -11.45
C GLU A 118 -14.71 -5.07 -11.68
N GLY A 119 -14.59 -4.28 -10.60
CA GLY A 119 -14.06 -2.92 -10.63
C GLY A 119 -12.63 -2.83 -11.18
N ILE A 120 -11.71 -3.64 -10.65
CA ILE A 120 -10.31 -3.66 -11.14
C ILE A 120 -10.23 -4.12 -12.60
N PHE A 121 -11.02 -5.11 -13.01
CA PHE A 121 -11.05 -5.58 -14.39
C PHE A 121 -11.64 -4.55 -15.35
N LYS A 122 -12.70 -3.84 -14.95
CA LYS A 122 -13.27 -2.73 -15.73
C LYS A 122 -12.26 -1.59 -15.90
N THR A 123 -11.49 -1.29 -14.85
CA THR A 123 -10.44 -0.27 -14.90
C THR A 123 -9.37 -0.66 -15.92
N ALA A 124 -8.84 -1.88 -15.86
CA ALA A 124 -7.85 -2.37 -16.81
C ALA A 124 -8.40 -2.44 -18.26
N ASN A 125 -9.67 -2.79 -18.40
CA ASN A 125 -10.32 -2.80 -19.72
C ASN A 125 -10.46 -1.37 -20.29
N LYS A 126 -10.97 -0.43 -19.50
CA LYS A 126 -11.15 0.96 -19.93
C LYS A 126 -9.82 1.64 -20.24
N LEU A 127 -8.78 1.43 -19.43
CA LEU A 127 -7.45 2.02 -19.65
C LEU A 127 -6.68 1.33 -20.79
N PHE A 128 -6.59 0.02 -20.76
CA PHE A 128 -5.64 -0.73 -21.59
C PHE A 128 -6.28 -1.69 -22.60
N GLY A 129 -7.61 -1.89 -22.54
CA GLY A 129 -8.33 -2.82 -23.40
C GLY A 129 -8.15 -4.28 -23.00
N LEU A 130 -7.65 -4.56 -21.79
CA LEU A 130 -7.46 -5.93 -21.30
C LEU A 130 -8.80 -6.62 -21.04
N SER A 131 -8.84 -7.93 -21.22
CA SER A 131 -9.99 -8.76 -20.88
C SER A 131 -9.58 -9.95 -20.02
N PHE A 132 -10.47 -10.35 -19.11
CA PHE A 132 -10.22 -11.37 -18.09
C PHE A 132 -11.28 -12.46 -18.25
N LYS A 133 -10.85 -13.71 -18.47
CA LYS A 133 -11.73 -14.87 -18.57
C LYS A 133 -11.38 -15.83 -17.45
N GLU A 134 -12.30 -16.05 -16.53
CA GLU A 134 -12.12 -17.01 -15.43
C GLU A 134 -11.96 -18.43 -15.99
N ARG A 135 -11.06 -19.20 -15.41
CA ARG A 135 -10.69 -20.54 -15.82
C ARG A 135 -10.94 -21.51 -14.68
N PHE A 136 -11.74 -22.53 -14.93
CA PHE A 136 -12.10 -23.58 -13.98
C PHE A 136 -11.39 -24.92 -14.25
N ASP A 137 -10.64 -24.96 -15.32
CA ASP A 137 -9.87 -26.12 -15.78
C ASP A 137 -8.41 -26.13 -15.34
N ILE A 138 -7.99 -25.08 -14.60
CA ILE A 138 -6.64 -24.96 -14.04
C ILE A 138 -6.70 -25.28 -12.54
N GLU A 139 -6.00 -26.33 -12.13
CA GLU A 139 -5.85 -26.67 -10.72
C GLU A 139 -4.94 -25.67 -10.01
N LEU A 140 -5.39 -25.17 -8.86
CA LEU A 140 -4.67 -24.19 -8.05
C LEU A 140 -4.20 -24.80 -6.72
N TYR A 141 -3.26 -24.14 -6.08
CA TYR A 141 -2.67 -24.55 -4.80
C TYR A 141 -3.62 -24.46 -3.60
N HIS A 142 -4.75 -23.79 -3.73
CA HIS A 142 -5.79 -23.64 -2.70
C HIS A 142 -7.17 -23.47 -3.34
N GLU A 143 -8.20 -24.04 -2.71
CA GLU A 143 -9.58 -24.02 -3.22
C GLU A 143 -10.21 -22.63 -3.30
N ASP A 144 -9.80 -21.70 -2.43
CA ASP A 144 -10.28 -20.31 -2.42
C ASP A 144 -9.58 -19.43 -3.46
N ALA A 145 -8.50 -19.90 -4.07
CA ALA A 145 -7.80 -19.13 -5.10
C ALA A 145 -8.57 -19.20 -6.42
N ARG A 146 -8.59 -18.08 -7.13
CA ARG A 146 -9.27 -17.92 -8.43
C ARG A 146 -8.26 -17.59 -9.52
N VAL A 147 -8.52 -17.99 -10.75
CA VAL A 147 -7.59 -17.78 -11.86
C VAL A 147 -8.29 -17.27 -13.11
N TRP A 148 -7.64 -16.32 -13.78
CA TRP A 148 -8.12 -15.75 -15.04
C TRP A 148 -7.04 -15.80 -16.12
N GLU A 149 -7.45 -16.18 -17.33
CA GLU A 149 -6.70 -15.89 -18.53
C GLU A 149 -6.85 -14.41 -18.86
N VAL A 150 -5.72 -13.72 -19.03
CA VAL A 150 -5.68 -12.31 -19.41
C VAL A 150 -5.34 -12.19 -20.88
N LYS A 151 -6.15 -11.45 -21.64
CA LYS A 151 -5.92 -11.15 -23.06
C LYS A 151 -5.71 -9.67 -23.28
N ASP A 152 -4.82 -9.36 -24.20
CA ASP A 152 -4.58 -8.01 -24.66
C ASP A 152 -5.71 -7.49 -25.55
N ARG A 153 -5.68 -6.21 -25.90
CA ARG A 153 -6.66 -5.50 -26.74
C ARG A 153 -6.87 -6.14 -28.12
N ASP A 154 -5.86 -6.82 -28.64
CA ASP A 154 -5.92 -7.55 -29.91
C ASP A 154 -6.46 -8.99 -29.78
N GLY A 155 -6.86 -9.39 -28.57
CA GLY A 155 -7.34 -10.73 -28.23
C GLY A 155 -6.24 -11.76 -28.02
N SER A 156 -4.96 -11.40 -28.16
CA SER A 156 -3.85 -12.31 -27.90
C SER A 156 -3.72 -12.64 -26.41
N HIS A 157 -3.25 -13.85 -26.09
CA HIS A 157 -2.98 -14.25 -24.72
C HIS A 157 -1.82 -13.41 -24.15
N LEU A 158 -2.07 -12.70 -23.03
CA LEU A 158 -1.10 -11.85 -22.36
C LEU A 158 -0.42 -12.58 -21.19
N GLY A 159 -1.19 -13.27 -20.36
CA GLY A 159 -0.69 -13.97 -19.17
C GLY A 159 -1.81 -14.61 -18.37
N ILE A 160 -1.47 -15.07 -17.17
CA ILE A 160 -2.40 -15.62 -16.19
C ILE A 160 -2.37 -14.74 -14.95
N TYR A 161 -3.56 -14.41 -14.45
CA TYR A 161 -3.75 -13.71 -13.19
C TYR A 161 -4.41 -14.64 -12.18
N ILE A 162 -3.85 -14.73 -10.98
CA ILE A 162 -4.36 -15.53 -9.86
C ILE A 162 -4.69 -14.56 -8.73
N GLY A 163 -5.87 -14.71 -8.13
CA GLY A 163 -6.29 -13.98 -6.95
C GLY A 163 -6.49 -14.91 -5.77
N ASP A 164 -5.75 -14.70 -4.69
CA ASP A 164 -5.86 -15.42 -3.43
C ASP A 164 -6.22 -14.43 -2.32
N TYR A 165 -7.51 -14.20 -2.12
CA TYR A 165 -8.01 -13.03 -1.44
C TYR A 165 -8.29 -13.22 0.05
N TYR A 166 -8.71 -14.42 0.49
CA TYR A 166 -9.18 -14.63 1.86
C TYR A 166 -8.07 -14.90 2.86
N THR A 167 -8.28 -14.41 4.08
CA THR A 167 -7.38 -14.71 5.20
C THR A 167 -7.45 -16.20 5.57
N ARG A 168 -6.31 -16.77 5.94
CA ARG A 168 -6.20 -18.13 6.52
C ARG A 168 -4.93 -18.26 7.36
N ALA A 169 -4.89 -19.25 8.24
CA ALA A 169 -3.80 -19.45 9.21
C ALA A 169 -2.40 -19.63 8.57
N SER A 170 -2.33 -20.13 7.33
CA SER A 170 -1.06 -20.35 6.61
C SER A 170 -0.52 -19.10 5.92
N LYS A 171 -1.28 -17.99 5.87
CA LYS A 171 -0.84 -16.72 5.27
C LYS A 171 -0.14 -15.83 6.28
N ARG A 172 0.82 -15.05 5.79
CA ARG A 172 1.32 -13.86 6.51
C ARG A 172 0.27 -12.74 6.43
N GLY A 173 0.30 -11.80 7.38
CA GLY A 173 -0.51 -10.59 7.32
C GLY A 173 -0.10 -9.66 6.19
N GLY A 174 -0.97 -8.70 5.85
CA GLY A 174 -0.81 -7.76 4.75
C GLY A 174 -1.31 -8.30 3.41
N ALA A 175 -0.94 -7.62 2.33
CA ALA A 175 -1.21 -8.03 0.96
C ALA A 175 0.07 -7.89 0.13
N TRP A 176 0.17 -8.61 -0.98
CA TRP A 176 1.31 -8.53 -1.89
C TRP A 176 1.01 -9.12 -3.26
N MET A 177 1.75 -8.64 -4.24
CA MET A 177 1.87 -9.27 -5.55
C MET A 177 3.12 -10.16 -5.60
N SER A 178 3.03 -11.27 -6.32
CA SER A 178 4.16 -12.15 -6.65
C SER A 178 3.97 -12.77 -8.05
N THR A 179 4.98 -13.47 -8.54
CA THR A 179 4.93 -14.21 -9.80
C THR A 179 5.29 -15.66 -9.57
N PHE A 180 4.60 -16.56 -10.25
CA PHE A 180 5.05 -17.94 -10.45
C PHE A 180 5.96 -18.06 -11.68
N LYS A 181 5.78 -17.14 -12.65
CA LYS A 181 6.60 -17.02 -13.84
C LYS A 181 6.65 -15.56 -14.25
N ASP A 182 7.85 -15.04 -14.45
CA ASP A 182 8.08 -13.70 -14.98
C ASP A 182 8.00 -13.70 -16.52
N GLN A 183 7.69 -12.53 -17.08
CA GLN A 183 7.74 -12.32 -18.52
C GLN A 183 9.21 -12.25 -18.99
N SER A 184 9.48 -12.82 -20.18
CA SER A 184 10.77 -12.70 -20.87
C SER A 184 10.59 -12.78 -22.38
N ASN A 185 11.48 -12.14 -23.14
CA ASN A 185 11.58 -12.29 -24.58
C ASN A 185 12.91 -12.93 -25.02
N PHE A 186 13.79 -13.30 -24.08
CA PHE A 186 15.16 -13.74 -24.37
C PHE A 186 15.24 -15.01 -25.24
N ASP A 187 14.48 -16.04 -24.87
CA ASP A 187 14.43 -17.33 -25.58
C ASP A 187 13.05 -17.61 -26.20
N GLY A 188 12.46 -16.57 -26.81
CA GLY A 188 11.08 -16.57 -27.24
C GLY A 188 10.17 -15.94 -26.18
N ARG A 189 8.95 -15.62 -26.58
CA ARG A 189 8.04 -14.88 -25.72
C ARG A 189 7.44 -15.74 -24.61
N GLU A 190 7.95 -15.60 -23.40
CA GLU A 190 7.37 -16.19 -22.19
C GLU A 190 6.30 -15.28 -21.59
N ARG A 191 5.17 -15.88 -21.22
CA ARG A 191 4.02 -15.17 -20.63
C ARG A 191 4.03 -15.26 -19.11
N PRO A 192 3.72 -14.17 -18.40
CA PRO A 192 3.76 -14.14 -16.95
C PRO A 192 2.59 -14.92 -16.32
N ILE A 193 2.84 -15.43 -15.10
CA ILE A 193 1.83 -15.95 -14.19
C ILE A 193 1.95 -15.14 -12.92
N VAL A 194 1.00 -14.25 -12.70
CA VAL A 194 1.00 -13.27 -11.62
C VAL A 194 -0.04 -13.65 -10.58
N VAL A 195 0.27 -13.45 -9.31
CA VAL A 195 -0.66 -13.68 -8.19
C VAL A 195 -0.74 -12.46 -7.28
N ASN A 196 -1.97 -12.07 -6.94
CA ASN A 196 -2.23 -11.19 -5.79
C ASN A 196 -2.67 -12.04 -4.60
N VAL A 197 -2.07 -11.78 -3.45
CA VAL A 197 -2.42 -12.42 -2.18
C VAL A 197 -2.89 -11.34 -1.22
N CYS A 198 -4.11 -11.51 -0.67
CA CYS A 198 -4.72 -10.61 0.29
C CYS A 198 -5.12 -11.36 1.56
N ASN A 199 -5.66 -10.63 2.54
CA ASN A 199 -6.18 -11.17 3.78
C ASN A 199 -7.56 -10.57 4.10
N PHE A 200 -8.47 -10.61 3.12
CA PHE A 200 -9.84 -10.11 3.28
C PHE A 200 -10.70 -11.10 4.09
N PRO A 201 -11.77 -10.61 4.75
CA PRO A 201 -12.69 -11.48 5.46
C PRO A 201 -13.37 -12.46 4.49
N PRO A 202 -13.43 -13.75 4.80
CA PRO A 202 -14.16 -14.70 3.97
C PRO A 202 -15.68 -14.45 4.05
N PRO A 203 -16.47 -14.97 3.10
CA PRO A 203 -17.92 -14.90 3.18
C PRO A 203 -18.42 -15.63 4.44
N SER A 204 -19.51 -15.16 5.02
CA SER A 204 -20.24 -15.85 6.08
C SER A 204 -21.47 -16.54 5.51
N ASN A 205 -22.16 -17.38 6.34
CA ASN A 205 -23.35 -18.14 5.88
C ASN A 205 -24.44 -17.27 5.25
N ASP A 206 -24.57 -16.00 5.69
CA ASP A 206 -25.66 -15.11 5.29
C ASP A 206 -25.20 -13.89 4.44
N LYS A 207 -23.87 -13.67 4.32
CA LYS A 207 -23.31 -12.49 3.63
C LYS A 207 -22.11 -12.87 2.78
N PRO A 208 -21.98 -12.26 1.57
CA PRO A 208 -20.74 -12.35 0.79
C PRO A 208 -19.57 -11.71 1.55
N SER A 209 -18.36 -11.88 1.06
CA SER A 209 -17.21 -11.12 1.57
C SER A 209 -17.45 -9.63 1.32
N LEU A 210 -17.66 -8.87 2.40
CA LEU A 210 -17.86 -7.43 2.37
C LEU A 210 -16.55 -6.74 2.75
N LEU A 211 -16.13 -5.79 1.93
CA LEU A 211 -14.87 -5.07 2.07
C LEU A 211 -15.12 -3.67 2.64
N ASN A 212 -14.26 -3.21 3.53
CA ASN A 212 -14.18 -1.78 3.83
C ASN A 212 -13.41 -1.05 2.73
N LEU A 213 -13.39 0.28 2.77
CA LEU A 213 -12.72 1.08 1.74
C LEU A 213 -11.21 0.82 1.68
N GLU A 214 -10.57 0.56 2.81
CA GLU A 214 -9.15 0.19 2.87
C GLU A 214 -8.88 -1.12 2.12
N HIS A 215 -9.72 -2.15 2.31
CA HIS A 215 -9.59 -3.41 1.56
C HIS A 215 -9.81 -3.21 0.05
N VAL A 216 -10.77 -2.35 -0.33
CA VAL A 216 -11.01 -2.00 -1.73
C VAL A 216 -9.76 -1.35 -2.33
N THR A 217 -9.22 -0.33 -1.66
CA THR A 217 -7.99 0.36 -2.08
C THR A 217 -6.81 -0.60 -2.16
N THR A 218 -6.65 -1.48 -1.16
CA THR A 218 -5.62 -2.54 -1.16
C THR A 218 -5.73 -3.44 -2.39
N LEU A 219 -6.96 -3.86 -2.79
CA LEU A 219 -7.12 -4.70 -3.98
C LEU A 219 -6.72 -3.96 -5.26
N PHE A 220 -7.07 -2.68 -5.38
CA PHE A 220 -6.62 -1.85 -6.51
C PHE A 220 -5.10 -1.69 -6.51
N HIS A 221 -4.48 -1.47 -5.35
CA HIS A 221 -3.03 -1.41 -5.17
C HIS A 221 -2.35 -2.68 -5.68
N GLU A 222 -2.71 -3.84 -5.13
CA GLU A 222 -2.11 -5.12 -5.52
C GLU A 222 -2.34 -5.44 -6.99
N PHE A 223 -3.50 -5.05 -7.52
CA PHE A 223 -3.77 -5.21 -8.94
C PHE A 223 -2.95 -4.26 -9.81
N GLY A 224 -2.55 -3.08 -9.32
CA GLY A 224 -1.60 -2.19 -9.98
C GLY A 224 -0.23 -2.85 -10.17
N HIS A 225 0.28 -3.53 -9.13
CA HIS A 225 1.46 -4.38 -9.25
C HIS A 225 1.24 -5.55 -10.23
N ALA A 226 0.06 -6.19 -10.17
CA ALA A 226 -0.26 -7.29 -11.09
C ALA A 226 -0.29 -6.81 -12.55
N LEU A 227 -0.84 -5.64 -12.83
CA LEU A 227 -0.80 -5.04 -14.17
C LEU A 227 0.64 -4.79 -14.63
N HIS A 228 1.50 -4.28 -13.74
CA HIS A 228 2.92 -4.10 -14.04
C HIS A 228 3.59 -5.43 -14.45
N GLY A 229 3.31 -6.52 -13.71
CA GLY A 229 3.80 -7.85 -14.04
C GLY A 229 3.21 -8.46 -15.32
N LEU A 230 1.92 -8.18 -15.61
CA LEU A 230 1.21 -8.74 -16.76
C LEU A 230 1.57 -8.08 -18.08
N VAL A 231 1.71 -6.74 -18.10
CA VAL A 231 1.92 -5.98 -19.35
C VAL A 231 3.38 -5.68 -19.65
N THR A 232 4.28 -5.99 -18.75
CA THR A 232 5.72 -5.80 -18.93
C THR A 232 6.20 -6.49 -20.22
N ASN A 233 7.19 -5.91 -20.88
CA ASN A 233 7.71 -6.38 -22.15
C ASN A 233 9.24 -6.21 -22.21
N THR A 234 9.93 -6.98 -21.39
CA THR A 234 11.39 -6.92 -21.22
C THR A 234 12.06 -8.11 -21.91
N GLU A 235 13.34 -7.94 -22.25
CA GLU A 235 14.17 -9.01 -22.81
C GLU A 235 14.45 -10.06 -21.75
N TYR A 236 14.82 -9.65 -20.53
CA TYR A 236 15.23 -10.53 -19.44
C TYR A 236 14.18 -10.58 -18.33
N SER A 237 13.90 -11.78 -17.83
CA SER A 237 12.98 -12.00 -16.72
C SER A 237 13.40 -11.26 -15.43
N SER A 238 14.71 -11.11 -15.21
CA SER A 238 15.25 -10.39 -14.04
C SER A 238 14.96 -8.88 -14.02
N LEU A 239 14.50 -8.32 -15.15
CA LEU A 239 14.10 -6.92 -15.29
C LEU A 239 12.58 -6.78 -15.46
N SER A 240 11.82 -7.86 -15.31
CA SER A 240 10.39 -7.90 -15.58
C SER A 240 9.56 -7.30 -14.44
N GLY A 241 8.49 -6.59 -14.82
CA GLY A 241 7.44 -6.12 -13.91
C GLY A 241 7.97 -5.33 -12.72
N THR A 242 7.75 -5.86 -11.53
CA THR A 242 8.13 -5.22 -10.26
C THR A 242 9.63 -5.27 -9.93
N SER A 243 10.47 -5.83 -10.82
CA SER A 243 11.94 -5.78 -10.71
C SER A 243 12.51 -4.42 -11.10
N VAL A 244 12.06 -3.37 -10.45
CA VAL A 244 12.43 -1.95 -10.64
C VAL A 244 13.04 -1.38 -9.35
N SER A 245 13.53 -0.13 -9.41
CA SER A 245 13.98 0.58 -8.20
C SER A 245 12.92 0.54 -7.10
N ARG A 246 13.34 0.35 -5.84
CA ARG A 246 12.42 0.18 -4.71
C ARG A 246 11.48 1.37 -4.52
N ASP A 247 11.97 2.58 -4.70
CA ASP A 247 11.22 3.83 -4.60
C ASP A 247 10.43 4.21 -5.87
N PHE A 248 10.42 3.29 -6.86
CA PHE A 248 9.54 3.37 -8.04
C PHE A 248 8.45 2.30 -8.02
N VAL A 249 8.69 1.15 -7.38
CA VAL A 249 7.83 -0.04 -7.49
C VAL A 249 6.38 0.23 -7.05
N GLU A 250 6.18 1.13 -6.09
CA GLU A 250 4.85 1.50 -5.57
C GLU A 250 4.10 2.49 -6.48
N PHE A 251 4.77 3.09 -7.47
CA PHE A 251 4.11 4.04 -8.36
C PHE A 251 2.96 3.43 -9.17
N PRO A 252 3.13 2.27 -9.85
CA PRO A 252 2.03 1.64 -10.57
C PRO A 252 0.87 1.17 -9.68
N SER A 253 1.16 0.72 -8.47
CA SER A 253 0.14 0.29 -7.52
C SER A 253 -0.65 1.47 -6.96
N GLN A 254 0.03 2.50 -6.45
CA GLN A 254 -0.60 3.67 -5.84
C GLN A 254 -1.38 4.51 -6.86
N VAL A 255 -0.90 4.64 -8.10
CA VAL A 255 -1.67 5.36 -9.11
C VAL A 255 -3.02 4.70 -9.38
N LEU A 256 -3.11 3.36 -9.31
CA LEU A 256 -4.36 2.67 -9.57
C LEU A 256 -5.38 2.83 -8.43
N GLU A 257 -4.93 3.06 -7.21
CA GLU A 257 -5.78 3.34 -6.04
C GLU A 257 -6.71 4.54 -6.28
N HIS A 258 -6.25 5.56 -7.00
CA HIS A 258 -7.05 6.75 -7.29
C HIS A 258 -8.34 6.41 -8.03
N TRP A 259 -8.32 5.41 -8.95
CA TRP A 259 -9.54 4.99 -9.66
C TRP A 259 -10.55 4.33 -8.74
N ALA A 260 -10.13 3.65 -7.67
CA ALA A 260 -11.04 2.94 -6.76
C ALA A 260 -12.17 3.81 -6.24
N VAL A 261 -11.90 5.09 -6.00
CA VAL A 261 -12.84 6.06 -5.40
C VAL A 261 -13.38 7.10 -6.38
N GLU A 262 -13.06 6.99 -7.67
CA GLU A 262 -13.60 7.91 -8.68
C GLU A 262 -15.08 7.66 -8.94
N PRO A 263 -15.94 8.69 -8.91
CA PRO A 263 -17.40 8.54 -9.04
C PRO A 263 -17.83 7.76 -10.28
N GLU A 264 -17.15 8.00 -11.42
CA GLU A 264 -17.46 7.30 -12.67
C GLU A 264 -17.25 5.78 -12.53
N LEU A 265 -16.18 5.37 -11.85
CA LEU A 265 -15.90 3.95 -11.65
C LEU A 265 -16.74 3.35 -10.51
N LEU A 266 -16.92 4.07 -9.39
CA LEU A 266 -17.77 3.62 -8.28
C LEU A 266 -19.17 3.22 -8.76
N LYS A 267 -19.80 4.02 -9.60
CA LYS A 267 -21.13 3.71 -10.17
C LYS A 267 -21.17 2.44 -11.02
N LEU A 268 -20.02 1.98 -11.52
CA LEU A 268 -19.94 0.77 -12.33
C LEU A 268 -19.79 -0.50 -11.49
N TYR A 269 -19.11 -0.44 -10.34
CA TYR A 269 -18.80 -1.64 -9.58
C TYR A 269 -19.35 -1.66 -8.15
N ALA A 270 -19.45 -0.50 -7.47
CA ALA A 270 -19.96 -0.43 -6.11
C ALA A 270 -21.48 -0.61 -6.11
N LYS A 271 -21.94 -1.83 -5.89
CA LYS A 271 -23.36 -2.22 -5.92
C LYS A 271 -23.74 -2.89 -4.62
N HIS A 272 -24.88 -2.48 -4.07
CA HIS A 272 -25.41 -3.04 -2.83
C HIS A 272 -25.68 -4.55 -2.96
N TYR A 273 -25.11 -5.34 -2.04
CA TYR A 273 -25.07 -6.80 -2.16
C TYR A 273 -26.44 -7.50 -2.16
N LYS A 274 -27.49 -6.86 -1.60
CA LYS A 274 -28.86 -7.41 -1.60
C LYS A 274 -29.70 -6.92 -2.76
N THR A 275 -29.63 -5.62 -3.07
CA THR A 275 -30.53 -5.00 -4.06
C THR A 275 -29.93 -4.94 -5.46
N GLY A 276 -28.59 -4.99 -5.57
CA GLY A 276 -27.86 -4.80 -6.83
C GLY A 276 -27.81 -3.33 -7.30
N GLU A 277 -28.41 -2.41 -6.55
CA GLU A 277 -28.41 -0.99 -6.89
C GLU A 277 -27.00 -0.39 -6.75
N PRO A 278 -26.59 0.48 -7.68
CA PRO A 278 -25.31 1.16 -7.59
C PRO A 278 -25.31 2.16 -6.43
N ILE A 279 -24.11 2.47 -5.92
CA ILE A 279 -23.90 3.48 -4.90
C ILE A 279 -24.45 4.84 -5.34
N GLY A 280 -25.20 5.52 -4.46
CA GLY A 280 -25.84 6.81 -4.74
C GLY A 280 -24.86 7.99 -4.70
N ASP A 281 -25.19 9.07 -5.40
CA ASP A 281 -24.37 10.30 -5.45
C ASP A 281 -24.17 10.93 -4.07
N GLU A 282 -25.15 10.83 -3.17
CA GLU A 282 -25.05 11.34 -1.80
C GLU A 282 -23.94 10.63 -1.02
N LEU A 283 -23.90 9.31 -1.07
CA LEU A 283 -22.88 8.52 -0.37
C LEU A 283 -21.48 8.75 -0.97
N ILE A 284 -21.37 8.85 -2.30
CA ILE A 284 -20.13 9.24 -2.98
C ILE A 284 -19.64 10.62 -2.51
N PHE A 285 -20.54 11.59 -2.40
CA PHE A 285 -20.21 12.94 -1.91
C PHE A 285 -19.72 12.93 -0.45
N LYS A 286 -20.36 12.14 0.43
CA LYS A 286 -19.90 11.94 1.82
C LYS A 286 -18.50 11.31 1.86
N MET A 287 -18.24 10.29 1.04
CA MET A 287 -16.90 9.68 0.92
C MET A 287 -15.84 10.70 0.48
N GLN A 288 -16.13 11.51 -0.53
CA GLN A 288 -15.20 12.53 -1.03
C GLN A 288 -14.90 13.61 0.03
N ASN A 289 -15.91 14.04 0.78
CA ASN A 289 -15.72 15.00 1.86
C ASN A 289 -14.88 14.43 3.02
N ALA A 290 -15.06 13.15 3.33
CA ALA A 290 -14.31 12.47 4.38
C ALA A 290 -12.87 12.09 3.96
N SER A 291 -12.51 12.14 2.67
CA SER A 291 -11.21 11.68 2.15
C SER A 291 -9.99 12.37 2.76
N LYS A 292 -10.15 13.59 3.28
CA LYS A 292 -9.07 14.37 3.93
C LYS A 292 -9.12 14.32 5.46
N PHE A 293 -10.03 13.53 6.02
CA PHE A 293 -10.13 13.35 7.45
C PHE A 293 -8.95 12.55 7.99
N ASN A 294 -8.44 12.89 9.16
CA ASN A 294 -7.38 12.18 9.88
C ASN A 294 -6.05 12.04 9.10
N GLN A 295 -5.80 12.91 8.11
CA GLN A 295 -4.58 12.86 7.29
C GLN A 295 -3.32 13.30 8.06
N GLY A 296 -3.45 14.15 9.09
CA GLY A 296 -2.35 14.49 9.98
C GLY A 296 -1.84 13.25 10.71
N PHE A 297 -2.74 12.51 11.34
CA PHE A 297 -2.42 11.25 12.01
C PHE A 297 -1.77 10.25 11.06
N ALA A 298 -2.42 9.96 9.93
CA ALA A 298 -1.94 8.96 8.97
C ALA A 298 -0.53 9.27 8.44
N ASN A 299 -0.25 10.55 8.15
CA ASN A 299 1.08 10.94 7.72
C ASN A 299 2.11 10.90 8.85
N VAL A 300 1.76 11.33 10.07
CA VAL A 300 2.70 11.32 11.22
C VAL A 300 3.09 9.89 11.59
N GLU A 301 2.13 8.96 11.71
CA GLU A 301 2.46 7.56 12.04
C GLU A 301 3.35 6.90 10.97
N TYR A 302 3.08 7.21 9.68
CA TYR A 302 3.86 6.69 8.56
C TYR A 302 5.27 7.29 8.50
N LEU A 303 5.39 8.61 8.60
CA LEU A 303 6.68 9.31 8.59
C LEU A 303 7.53 8.90 9.78
N ALA A 304 6.95 8.72 10.96
CA ALA A 304 7.66 8.22 12.15
C ALA A 304 8.30 6.84 11.89
N ALA A 305 7.57 5.93 11.22
CA ALA A 305 8.11 4.63 10.81
C ALA A 305 9.23 4.78 9.75
N SER A 306 9.10 5.74 8.84
CA SER A 306 10.13 6.01 7.81
C SER A 306 11.43 6.57 8.42
N TYR A 307 11.33 7.48 9.39
CA TYR A 307 12.51 7.94 10.16
C TYR A 307 13.14 6.79 10.94
N LEU A 308 12.34 5.97 11.61
CA LEU A 308 12.84 4.83 12.37
C LEU A 308 13.59 3.82 11.48
N ASP A 309 13.07 3.55 10.27
CA ASP A 309 13.75 2.74 9.26
C ASP A 309 15.10 3.35 8.89
N MET A 310 15.12 4.63 8.53
CA MET A 310 16.35 5.32 8.12
C MET A 310 17.36 5.41 9.25
N ASP A 311 16.94 5.70 10.48
CA ASP A 311 17.84 5.79 11.63
C ASP A 311 18.50 4.44 11.94
N TRP A 312 17.74 3.31 11.88
CA TRP A 312 18.31 1.97 12.02
C TRP A 312 19.35 1.63 10.95
N HIS A 313 19.17 2.12 9.74
CA HIS A 313 20.01 1.76 8.59
C HIS A 313 21.09 2.78 8.26
N SER A 314 21.10 3.92 8.96
CA SER A 314 22.16 4.93 8.92
C SER A 314 23.19 4.78 10.06
N LEU A 315 23.12 3.69 10.83
CA LEU A 315 24.14 3.36 11.82
C LEU A 315 25.50 3.16 11.16
N ARG A 316 26.56 3.75 11.76
CA ARG A 316 27.94 3.72 11.26
C ARG A 316 28.80 2.65 11.94
N THR A 317 28.37 2.17 13.11
CA THR A 317 29.07 1.14 13.90
C THR A 317 28.16 -0.08 14.05
N ASN A 318 28.81 -1.26 14.12
CA ASN A 318 28.09 -2.53 14.29
C ASN A 318 27.82 -2.87 15.77
N GLU A 319 27.90 -1.89 16.66
CA GLU A 319 27.54 -2.07 18.07
C GLU A 319 26.07 -2.46 18.21
N ILE A 320 25.81 -3.48 19.03
CA ILE A 320 24.45 -3.94 19.31
C ILE A 320 23.71 -2.87 20.11
N GLN A 321 22.64 -2.35 19.54
CA GLN A 321 21.79 -1.35 20.17
C GLN A 321 20.75 -2.00 21.09
N ASN A 322 20.34 -1.30 22.16
CA ASN A 322 19.12 -1.63 22.86
C ASN A 322 17.92 -1.21 21.99
N THR A 323 17.15 -2.16 21.51
CA THR A 323 16.08 -1.93 20.52
C THR A 323 15.03 -0.92 20.98
N ILE A 324 14.59 -0.99 22.24
CA ILE A 324 13.56 -0.10 22.78
C ILE A 324 14.11 1.31 23.01
N GLU A 325 15.31 1.41 23.55
CA GLU A 325 15.96 2.70 23.78
C GLU A 325 16.27 3.41 22.46
N PHE A 326 16.77 2.68 21.46
CA PHE A 326 17.04 3.20 20.13
C PHE A 326 15.75 3.76 19.48
N GLU A 327 14.66 2.96 19.46
CA GLU A 327 13.36 3.38 18.94
C GLU A 327 12.86 4.65 19.63
N ASN A 328 12.86 4.66 20.98
CA ASN A 328 12.41 5.83 21.75
C ASN A 328 13.24 7.08 21.45
N ASN A 329 14.56 6.94 21.32
CA ASN A 329 15.44 8.07 21.00
C ASN A 329 15.22 8.60 19.59
N SER A 330 15.03 7.71 18.60
CA SER A 330 14.72 8.06 17.22
C SER A 330 13.41 8.86 17.13
N LEU A 331 12.35 8.34 17.72
CA LEU A 331 11.02 8.97 17.68
C LEU A 331 10.97 10.29 18.49
N LYS A 332 11.67 10.36 19.62
CA LYS A 332 11.81 11.59 20.41
C LYS A 332 12.58 12.68 19.67
N LYS A 333 13.62 12.31 18.92
CA LYS A 333 14.45 13.24 18.12
C LYS A 333 13.61 14.03 17.11
N ILE A 334 12.62 13.41 16.48
CA ILE A 334 11.71 14.06 15.55
C ILE A 334 10.55 14.80 16.22
N GLY A 335 10.40 14.68 17.56
CA GLY A 335 9.34 15.31 18.33
C GLY A 335 7.96 14.66 18.12
N LEU A 336 7.92 13.34 17.95
CA LEU A 336 6.66 12.60 17.89
C LEU A 336 5.87 12.83 19.19
N ILE A 337 4.58 13.15 19.07
CA ILE A 337 3.69 13.36 20.22
C ILE A 337 3.26 12.03 20.85
N ASP A 338 2.98 12.04 22.15
CA ASP A 338 2.66 10.84 22.92
C ASP A 338 1.33 10.15 22.47
N GLU A 339 0.44 10.94 21.86
CA GLU A 339 -0.87 10.50 21.39
C GLU A 339 -0.82 9.75 20.04
N ILE A 340 0.33 9.75 19.36
CA ILE A 340 0.55 9.00 18.13
C ILE A 340 1.76 8.07 18.30
N VAL A 341 1.56 6.80 18.01
CA VAL A 341 2.66 5.82 17.93
C VAL A 341 3.13 5.66 16.49
N SER A 342 4.38 5.28 16.28
CA SER A 342 4.87 4.88 14.96
C SER A 342 4.03 3.74 14.39
N ARG A 343 3.73 3.77 13.10
CA ARG A 343 2.94 2.73 12.40
C ARG A 343 3.48 1.33 12.66
N TYR A 344 4.79 1.19 12.76
CA TYR A 344 5.46 -0.05 13.14
C TYR A 344 6.49 0.23 14.23
N ARG A 345 6.52 -0.65 15.22
CA ARG A 345 7.64 -0.71 16.16
C ARG A 345 8.71 -1.66 15.61
N THR A 346 9.95 -1.43 15.96
CA THR A 346 11.12 -2.18 15.48
C THR A 346 10.90 -3.69 15.49
N THR A 347 10.33 -4.23 16.57
CA THR A 347 10.20 -5.67 16.81
C THR A 347 9.20 -6.41 15.92
N TYR A 348 8.33 -5.70 15.22
CA TYR A 348 7.36 -6.26 14.27
C TYR A 348 7.30 -5.51 12.94
N PHE A 349 8.33 -4.73 12.63
CA PHE A 349 8.45 -4.01 11.36
C PHE A 349 8.92 -4.96 10.23
N GLN A 350 7.99 -5.79 9.75
CA GLN A 350 8.27 -6.82 8.74
C GLN A 350 8.86 -6.25 7.45
N HIS A 351 8.38 -5.08 6.99
CA HIS A 351 8.88 -4.42 5.78
C HIS A 351 10.41 -4.29 5.78
N ILE A 352 10.99 -3.87 6.90
CA ILE A 352 12.42 -3.59 6.96
C ILE A 352 13.27 -4.76 7.46
N TYR A 353 12.71 -5.73 8.19
CA TYR A 353 13.48 -6.85 8.76
C TYR A 353 13.29 -8.18 8.05
N SER A 354 12.12 -8.44 7.45
CA SER A 354 11.81 -9.71 6.78
C SER A 354 11.39 -9.58 5.32
N SER A 355 11.46 -8.36 4.77
CA SER A 355 11.28 -8.11 3.34
C SER A 355 12.38 -7.18 2.79
N SER A 356 12.20 -6.68 1.58
CA SER A 356 13.21 -5.89 0.84
C SER A 356 13.14 -4.38 1.09
N TYR A 357 12.40 -3.90 2.11
CA TYR A 357 12.20 -2.47 2.37
C TYR A 357 13.16 -1.87 3.41
N SER A 358 14.27 -2.54 3.77
CA SER A 358 15.27 -1.93 4.66
C SER A 358 15.87 -0.66 4.03
N ALA A 359 15.92 0.44 4.78
CA ALA A 359 16.22 1.78 4.27
C ALA A 359 15.37 2.16 3.04
N GLY A 360 14.13 1.66 2.98
CA GLY A 360 13.26 1.77 1.82
C GLY A 360 11.79 2.00 2.14
N TYR A 361 11.41 2.14 3.42
CA TYR A 361 10.01 2.37 3.78
C TYR A 361 9.48 3.73 3.30
N TYR A 362 10.37 4.72 3.11
CA TYR A 362 10.05 6.01 2.50
C TYR A 362 9.47 5.88 1.07
N SER A 363 9.67 4.75 0.41
CA SER A 363 9.29 4.52 -0.98
C SER A 363 7.81 4.77 -1.27
N TYR A 364 6.92 4.49 -0.31
CA TYR A 364 5.50 4.76 -0.46
C TYR A 364 5.19 6.25 -0.60
N ILE A 365 5.84 7.11 0.20
CA ILE A 365 5.61 8.55 0.09
C ILE A 365 6.36 9.16 -1.10
N TRP A 366 7.51 8.59 -1.48
CA TRP A 366 8.20 8.95 -2.71
C TRP A 366 7.33 8.67 -3.94
N ALA A 367 6.76 7.47 -4.01
CA ALA A 367 5.84 7.08 -5.07
C ALA A 367 4.54 7.88 -5.05
N ALA A 368 4.05 8.32 -3.86
CA ALA A 368 2.85 9.15 -3.74
C ALA A 368 2.98 10.51 -4.45
N VAL A 369 4.18 11.06 -4.54
CA VAL A 369 4.44 12.26 -5.36
C VAL A 369 4.26 11.96 -6.84
N LEU A 370 4.76 10.81 -7.29
CA LEU A 370 4.68 10.38 -8.69
C LEU A 370 3.24 10.01 -9.09
N ASP A 371 2.55 9.26 -8.25
CA ASP A 371 1.19 8.81 -8.52
C ASP A 371 0.20 9.97 -8.60
N SER A 372 0.34 10.93 -7.69
CA SER A 372 -0.50 12.12 -7.64
C SER A 372 -0.31 13.00 -8.89
N ASP A 373 0.92 13.21 -9.37
CA ASP A 373 1.19 13.94 -10.62
C ASP A 373 0.62 13.17 -11.83
N ALA A 374 0.84 11.85 -11.89
CA ALA A 374 0.35 11.03 -12.98
C ALA A 374 -1.19 11.02 -13.03
N PHE A 375 -1.86 10.83 -11.89
CA PHE A 375 -3.33 10.83 -11.86
C PHE A 375 -3.91 12.22 -12.16
N ALA A 376 -3.27 13.30 -11.67
CA ALA A 376 -3.67 14.67 -12.01
C ALA A 376 -3.66 14.91 -13.53
N ARG A 377 -2.75 14.29 -14.28
CA ARG A 377 -2.77 14.34 -15.75
C ARG A 377 -4.06 13.81 -16.35
N PHE A 378 -4.55 12.65 -15.86
CA PHE A 378 -5.84 12.11 -16.31
C PHE A 378 -6.98 13.05 -15.92
N LYS A 379 -7.04 13.53 -14.68
CA LYS A 379 -8.10 14.45 -14.23
C LYS A 379 -8.15 15.76 -15.03
N ASN A 380 -7.00 16.30 -15.39
CA ASN A 380 -6.89 17.55 -16.13
C ASN A 380 -7.38 17.44 -17.60
N THR A 381 -7.52 16.23 -18.14
CA THR A 381 -8.17 16.04 -19.46
C THR A 381 -9.69 16.10 -19.39
N GLY A 382 -10.28 16.01 -18.21
CA GLY A 382 -11.72 15.79 -18.01
C GLY A 382 -12.20 14.37 -18.28
N GLU A 383 -11.31 13.45 -18.66
CA GLU A 383 -11.57 12.04 -18.97
C GLU A 383 -10.62 11.14 -18.18
N ILE A 384 -11.07 10.58 -17.04
CA ILE A 384 -10.21 9.73 -16.18
C ILE A 384 -9.76 8.41 -16.87
N PHE A 385 -10.38 8.04 -17.98
CA PHE A 385 -10.00 6.90 -18.83
C PHE A 385 -9.46 7.35 -20.19
N ASN A 386 -8.75 8.50 -20.22
CA ASN A 386 -8.17 9.03 -21.44
C ASN A 386 -7.22 8.01 -22.09
N LYS A 387 -7.55 7.62 -23.33
CA LYS A 387 -6.87 6.53 -24.04
C LYS A 387 -5.42 6.85 -24.36
N ASP A 388 -5.14 8.10 -24.81
CA ASP A 388 -3.79 8.50 -25.20
C ASP A 388 -2.83 8.52 -24.02
N LEU A 389 -3.32 8.97 -22.84
CA LEU A 389 -2.53 8.93 -21.61
C LEU A 389 -2.34 7.49 -21.12
N ALA A 390 -3.38 6.67 -21.17
CA ALA A 390 -3.30 5.25 -20.79
C ALA A 390 -2.28 4.49 -21.67
N ASP A 391 -2.28 4.73 -22.98
CA ASP A 391 -1.32 4.10 -23.90
C ASP A 391 0.12 4.58 -23.63
N LYS A 392 0.32 5.86 -23.28
CA LYS A 392 1.63 6.38 -22.86
C LYS A 392 2.07 5.77 -21.54
N TYR A 393 1.18 5.71 -20.56
CA TYR A 393 1.44 5.12 -19.25
C TYR A 393 1.82 3.64 -19.38
N ARG A 394 1.05 2.85 -20.16
CA ARG A 394 1.38 1.48 -20.49
C ARG A 394 2.76 1.37 -21.13
N LYS A 395 3.00 2.11 -22.23
CA LYS A 395 4.20 1.99 -23.05
C LYS A 395 5.49 2.44 -22.36
N PHE A 396 5.42 3.54 -21.58
CA PHE A 396 6.61 4.19 -21.04
C PHE A 396 6.87 3.86 -19.57
N ILE A 397 5.88 3.30 -18.87
CA ILE A 397 5.98 2.91 -17.47
C ILE A 397 5.84 1.39 -17.33
N LEU A 398 4.64 0.84 -17.58
CA LEU A 398 4.34 -0.55 -17.25
C LEU A 398 5.10 -1.58 -18.11
N GLU A 399 5.38 -1.28 -19.39
CA GLU A 399 6.08 -2.20 -20.30
C GLU A 399 7.61 -2.18 -20.13
N LYS A 400 8.17 -1.22 -19.37
CA LYS A 400 9.62 -0.98 -19.38
C LYS A 400 10.42 -1.90 -18.46
N GLY A 401 9.92 -2.24 -17.31
CA GLY A 401 10.70 -2.96 -16.31
C GLY A 401 11.90 -2.18 -15.76
N GLY A 402 12.79 -2.84 -15.01
CA GLY A 402 13.94 -2.26 -14.32
C GLY A 402 15.27 -2.33 -15.07
#